data_8f6da94d6ed46e8f5146abc199bc89cd
#
_entry.id   8f6da94d6ed46e8f5146abc199bc89cd
#
_cell.length_a   1.000
_cell.length_b   1.000
_cell.length_c   1.000
_cell.angle_alpha   90.00
_cell.angle_beta   90.00
_cell.angle_gamma   90.00
#
_symmetry.space_group_name_H-M   'P 1'
#
loop_
_entity.id
_entity.type
_entity.pdbx_description
1 polymer ?
#
loop_
_entity_poly.entity_id
_entity_poly.type
_entity_poly.pdbx_seq_one_letter_code
_entity_poly.pdbx_strand_id
1 'polypeptide(L)'
;QFAQMQQEESDIPNAIKRLQSNEAYLETIRRDMKYLEREKGEWQLYQEILSHDRVKMQKFMYVAAGLSVTAALILLITQIILGTDMRLIWMILIFIAVLGICLPYLKMMNDRTESRRAKANADKAITLLNKVKIKYVNMTNAVDYACEKYHVRNGKELEYIWECYMDAVKQKEKFEQNSDDIDYFNNRMIRELSAYRLYDSRVWIPQAAALIDHKEMVEITHNL
;
A
#
# COMPACT_ATOMS: atom_id res chain seq x y z
N GLN A 1 4.69 -27.04 9.98
CA GLN A 1 3.61 -26.22 9.43
C GLN A 1 2.26 -26.98 9.41
N PHE A 2 2.17 -28.23 8.86
CA PHE A 2 0.91 -28.98 8.80
C PHE A 2 0.32 -29.31 10.17
N ALA A 3 1.13 -29.65 11.18
CA ALA A 3 0.67 -29.91 12.54
C ALA A 3 0.02 -28.64 13.19
N GLN A 4 0.57 -27.47 12.90
CA GLN A 4 0.03 -26.20 13.36
C GLN A 4 -1.29 -25.84 12.62
N MET A 5 -1.35 -26.15 11.32
CA MET A 5 -2.57 -25.96 10.52
C MET A 5 -3.73 -26.85 10.97
N GLN A 6 -3.43 -28.07 11.36
CA GLN A 6 -4.43 -28.98 11.91
C GLN A 6 -5.01 -28.45 13.24
N GLN A 7 -4.21 -27.78 14.05
CA GLN A 7 -4.65 -27.22 15.34
C GLN A 7 -5.51 -25.96 15.18
N GLU A 8 -5.27 -25.16 14.15
CA GLU A 8 -5.98 -23.90 13.89
C GLU A 8 -6.86 -23.97 12.61
N GLU A 9 -7.27 -25.14 12.18
CA GLU A 9 -7.97 -25.39 10.89
C GLU A 9 -9.16 -24.47 10.64
N SER A 10 -9.97 -24.22 11.68
CA SER A 10 -11.16 -23.37 11.59
C SER A 10 -10.83 -21.88 11.39
N ASP A 11 -9.65 -21.43 11.83
CA ASP A 11 -9.28 -20.02 11.86
C ASP A 11 -8.47 -19.60 10.63
N ILE A 12 -7.76 -20.54 9.99
CA ILE A 12 -6.86 -20.23 8.87
C ILE A 12 -7.57 -19.55 7.69
N PRO A 13 -8.76 -19.96 7.21
CA PRO A 13 -9.43 -19.27 6.10
C PRO A 13 -9.74 -17.81 6.42
N ASN A 14 -10.09 -17.52 7.67
CA ASN A 14 -10.31 -16.15 8.13
C ASN A 14 -8.99 -15.36 8.26
N ALA A 15 -7.93 -16.02 8.70
CA ALA A 15 -6.59 -15.43 8.80
C ALA A 15 -6.03 -15.05 7.42
N ILE A 16 -6.20 -15.90 6.41
CA ILE A 16 -5.82 -15.61 5.01
C ILE A 16 -6.51 -14.33 4.54
N LYS A 17 -7.85 -14.26 4.67
CA LYS A 17 -8.62 -13.09 4.25
C LYS A 17 -8.19 -11.83 4.98
N ARG A 18 -7.95 -11.92 6.30
CA ARG A 18 -7.47 -10.78 7.11
C ARG A 18 -6.08 -10.32 6.66
N LEU A 19 -5.16 -11.25 6.45
CA LEU A 19 -3.80 -10.94 6.05
C LEU A 19 -3.77 -10.29 4.67
N GLN A 20 -4.46 -10.84 3.67
CA GLN A 20 -4.58 -10.26 2.34
C GLN A 20 -5.26 -8.88 2.35
N SER A 21 -6.31 -8.71 3.16
CA SER A 21 -6.96 -7.41 3.34
C SER A 21 -6.04 -6.37 3.97
N ASN A 22 -5.27 -6.76 4.98
CA ASN A 22 -4.31 -5.90 5.66
C ASN A 22 -3.15 -5.50 4.72
N GLU A 23 -2.65 -6.42 3.91
CA GLU A 23 -1.62 -6.14 2.89
C GLU A 23 -2.13 -5.15 1.83
N ALA A 24 -3.36 -5.34 1.32
CA ALA A 24 -3.98 -4.42 0.37
C ALA A 24 -4.20 -3.04 0.99
N TYR A 25 -4.57 -2.99 2.27
CA TYR A 25 -4.74 -1.74 3.01
C TYR A 25 -3.40 -1.03 3.25
N LEU A 26 -2.32 -1.77 3.56
CA LEU A 26 -0.96 -1.23 3.65
C LEU A 26 -0.52 -0.54 2.36
N GLU A 27 -0.82 -1.13 1.21
CA GLU A 27 -0.48 -0.52 -0.08
C GLU A 27 -1.27 0.76 -0.33
N THR A 28 -2.52 0.82 0.12
CA THR A 28 -3.34 2.04 0.07
C THR A 28 -2.75 3.13 0.98
N ILE A 29 -2.42 2.80 2.23
CA ILE A 29 -1.78 3.73 3.17
C ILE A 29 -0.45 4.26 2.61
N ARG A 30 0.35 3.40 1.98
CA ARG A 30 1.62 3.80 1.35
C ARG A 30 1.41 4.81 0.22
N ARG A 31 0.37 4.63 -0.59
CA ARG A 31 -0.01 5.61 -1.64
C ARG A 31 -0.46 6.93 -1.05
N ASP A 32 -1.29 6.89 0.01
CA ASP A 32 -1.75 8.09 0.70
C ASP A 32 -0.57 8.87 1.33
N MET A 33 0.40 8.17 1.93
CA MET A 33 1.62 8.78 2.46
C MET A 33 2.39 9.52 1.37
N LYS A 34 2.63 8.87 0.22
CA LYS A 34 3.34 9.50 -0.91
C LYS A 34 2.60 10.72 -1.45
N TYR A 35 1.27 10.65 -1.52
CA TYR A 35 0.44 11.78 -1.92
C TYR A 35 0.59 12.96 -0.94
N LEU A 36 0.46 12.71 0.36
CA LEU A 36 0.57 13.74 1.39
C LEU A 36 2.00 14.31 1.51
N GLU A 37 3.03 13.50 1.30
CA GLU A 37 4.42 13.98 1.24
C GLU A 37 4.65 14.94 0.08
N ARG A 38 4.09 14.62 -1.10
CA ARG A 38 4.13 15.50 -2.26
C ARG A 38 3.35 16.79 -2.01
N GLU A 39 2.12 16.70 -1.52
CA GLU A 39 1.27 17.85 -1.20
C GLU A 39 1.96 18.79 -0.19
N LYS A 40 2.53 18.22 0.88
CA LYS A 40 3.35 18.99 1.83
C LYS A 40 4.50 19.71 1.12
N GLY A 41 5.23 19.01 0.24
CA GLY A 41 6.35 19.59 -0.51
C GLY A 41 5.91 20.73 -1.43
N GLU A 42 4.80 20.56 -2.13
CA GLU A 42 4.21 21.60 -3.01
C GLU A 42 3.84 22.86 -2.23
N TRP A 43 3.17 22.72 -1.06
CA TRP A 43 2.82 23.86 -0.22
C TRP A 43 4.04 24.54 0.40
N GLN A 44 5.07 23.78 0.79
CA GLN A 44 6.32 24.34 1.30
C GLN A 44 7.08 25.13 0.23
N LEU A 45 7.19 24.56 -0.98
CA LEU A 45 7.81 25.23 -2.12
C LEU A 45 7.04 26.52 -2.49
N TYR A 46 5.72 26.45 -2.52
CA TYR A 46 4.88 27.62 -2.79
C TYR A 46 5.10 28.73 -1.74
N GLN A 47 5.20 28.36 -0.47
CA GLN A 47 5.52 29.31 0.59
C GLN A 47 6.90 29.95 0.42
N GLU A 48 7.88 29.18 -0.01
CA GLU A 48 9.24 29.65 -0.30
C GLU A 48 9.26 30.66 -1.45
N ILE A 49 8.58 30.35 -2.56
CA ILE A 49 8.43 31.26 -3.71
C ILE A 49 7.79 32.57 -3.30
N LEU A 50 6.68 32.54 -2.54
CA LEU A 50 6.01 33.74 -2.05
C LEU A 50 6.91 34.56 -1.12
N SER A 51 7.74 33.90 -0.30
CA SER A 51 8.68 34.61 0.60
C SER A 51 9.79 35.31 -0.19
N HIS A 52 10.29 34.65 -1.23
CA HIS A 52 11.33 35.22 -2.11
C HIS A 52 10.81 36.42 -2.93
N ASP A 53 9.59 36.29 -3.47
CA ASP A 53 8.94 37.37 -4.19
C ASP A 53 8.66 38.59 -3.29
N ARG A 54 8.32 38.37 -2.03
CA ARG A 54 8.18 39.44 -1.05
C ARG A 54 9.45 40.25 -0.86
N VAL A 55 10.60 39.57 -0.73
CA VAL A 55 11.91 40.24 -0.59
C VAL A 55 12.26 41.05 -1.85
N LYS A 56 11.96 40.53 -3.04
CA LYS A 56 12.14 41.25 -4.29
C LYS A 56 11.25 42.51 -4.35
N MET A 57 9.97 42.39 -3.98
CA MET A 57 9.04 43.50 -3.97
C MET A 57 9.43 44.58 -2.96
N GLN A 58 9.91 44.22 -1.78
CA GLN A 58 10.45 45.17 -0.81
C GLN A 58 11.63 45.95 -1.37
N LYS A 59 12.63 45.25 -1.99
CA LYS A 59 13.78 45.91 -2.65
C LYS A 59 13.30 46.88 -3.74
N PHE A 60 12.34 46.43 -4.58
CA PHE A 60 11.79 47.28 -5.64
C PHE A 60 11.12 48.54 -5.05
N MET A 61 10.36 48.40 -3.99
CA MET A 61 9.70 49.52 -3.31
C MET A 61 10.72 50.55 -2.74
N TYR A 62 11.82 50.08 -2.14
CA TYR A 62 12.86 50.97 -1.64
C TYR A 62 13.61 51.67 -2.80
N VAL A 63 13.87 50.99 -3.91
CA VAL A 63 14.49 51.59 -5.10
C VAL A 63 13.54 52.62 -5.71
N ALA A 64 12.26 52.30 -5.87
CA ALA A 64 11.28 53.25 -6.40
C ALA A 64 11.10 54.50 -5.50
N ALA A 65 11.09 54.33 -4.19
CA ALA A 65 11.07 55.44 -3.24
C ALA A 65 12.33 56.30 -3.32
N GLY A 66 13.52 55.67 -3.40
CA GLY A 66 14.79 56.39 -3.57
C GLY A 66 14.84 57.21 -4.87
N LEU A 67 14.40 56.58 -6.00
CA LEU A 67 14.36 57.29 -7.28
C LEU A 67 13.34 58.43 -7.28
N SER A 68 12.20 58.31 -6.61
CA SER A 68 11.19 59.36 -6.52
C SER A 68 11.72 60.56 -5.70
N VAL A 69 12.43 60.29 -4.62
CA VAL A 69 13.06 61.36 -3.79
C VAL A 69 14.16 62.07 -4.56
N THR A 70 15.06 61.37 -5.26
CA THR A 70 16.08 62.00 -6.06
C THR A 70 15.52 62.84 -7.21
N ALA A 71 14.47 62.34 -7.89
CA ALA A 71 13.80 63.10 -8.94
C ALA A 71 13.12 64.37 -8.39
N ALA A 72 12.51 64.27 -7.20
CA ALA A 72 11.92 65.44 -6.54
C ALA A 72 12.95 66.51 -6.18
N LEU A 73 14.13 66.10 -5.68
CA LEU A 73 15.23 67.01 -5.39
C LEU A 73 15.76 67.70 -6.66
N ILE A 74 15.93 66.98 -7.74
CA ILE A 74 16.35 67.53 -9.04
C ILE A 74 15.32 68.57 -9.53
N LEU A 75 14.02 68.24 -9.50
CA LEU A 75 12.96 69.15 -9.90
C LEU A 75 12.92 70.39 -9.03
N LEU A 76 13.14 70.28 -7.73
CA LEU A 76 13.20 71.40 -6.81
C LEU A 76 14.34 72.35 -7.13
N ILE A 77 15.53 71.80 -7.42
CA ILE A 77 16.72 72.61 -7.81
C ILE A 77 16.48 73.29 -9.14
N THR A 78 15.92 72.59 -10.13
CA THR A 78 15.62 73.18 -11.45
C THR A 78 14.56 74.28 -11.39
N GLN A 79 13.54 74.14 -10.54
CA GLN A 79 12.51 75.17 -10.31
C GLN A 79 13.12 76.44 -9.69
N ILE A 80 14.07 76.33 -8.76
CA ILE A 80 14.75 77.44 -8.15
C ILE A 80 15.61 78.19 -9.16
N ILE A 81 16.32 77.47 -10.04
CA ILE A 81 17.27 78.05 -11.02
C ILE A 81 16.52 78.73 -12.20
N LEU A 82 15.47 78.07 -12.74
CA LEU A 82 14.79 78.53 -13.95
C LEU A 82 13.59 79.44 -13.68
N GLY A 83 13.03 79.46 -12.45
CA GLY A 83 11.86 80.29 -12.10
C GLY A 83 10.56 79.94 -12.86
N THR A 84 10.50 78.76 -13.48
CA THR A 84 9.38 78.31 -14.33
C THR A 84 8.30 77.56 -13.52
N ASP A 85 7.04 77.69 -13.92
CA ASP A 85 5.90 77.04 -13.29
C ASP A 85 5.83 75.52 -13.71
N MET A 86 6.36 74.64 -12.87
CA MET A 86 6.46 73.18 -13.16
C MET A 86 5.37 72.36 -12.45
N ARG A 87 4.17 72.94 -12.18
CA ARG A 87 3.07 72.28 -11.44
C ARG A 87 2.62 70.92 -12.05
N LEU A 88 2.55 70.86 -13.37
CA LEU A 88 2.15 69.63 -14.10
C LEU A 88 3.20 68.51 -13.91
N ILE A 89 4.50 68.87 -13.94
CA ILE A 89 5.59 67.87 -13.76
C ILE A 89 5.55 67.32 -12.33
N TRP A 90 5.31 68.15 -11.32
CA TRP A 90 5.13 67.70 -9.96
C TRP A 90 3.92 66.76 -9.77
N MET A 91 2.78 67.02 -10.42
CA MET A 91 1.62 66.15 -10.37
C MET A 91 1.92 64.79 -11.00
N ILE A 92 2.62 64.76 -12.14
CA ILE A 92 3.02 63.52 -12.80
C ILE A 92 4.00 62.72 -11.91
N LEU A 93 5.01 63.38 -11.32
CA LEU A 93 5.97 62.72 -10.44
C LEU A 93 5.30 62.09 -9.22
N ILE A 94 4.40 62.80 -8.54
CA ILE A 94 3.64 62.28 -7.41
C ILE A 94 2.78 61.09 -7.84
N PHE A 95 2.12 61.16 -9.00
CA PHE A 95 1.29 60.08 -9.49
C PHE A 95 2.13 58.81 -9.76
N ILE A 96 3.30 58.94 -10.40
CA ILE A 96 4.21 57.83 -10.66
C ILE A 96 4.75 57.24 -9.34
N ALA A 97 5.13 58.12 -8.38
CA ALA A 97 5.62 57.68 -7.06
C ALA A 97 4.55 56.91 -6.28
N VAL A 98 3.31 57.36 -6.29
CA VAL A 98 2.19 56.69 -5.65
C VAL A 98 1.92 55.32 -6.30
N LEU A 99 1.89 55.24 -7.64
CA LEU A 99 1.71 53.96 -8.33
C LEU A 99 2.87 52.99 -8.08
N GLY A 100 4.12 53.50 -8.09
CA GLY A 100 5.33 52.71 -7.85
C GLY A 100 5.42 52.10 -6.43
N ILE A 101 4.74 52.72 -5.44
CA ILE A 101 4.69 52.23 -4.08
C ILE A 101 3.41 51.41 -3.81
N CYS A 102 2.26 51.90 -4.31
CA CYS A 102 0.96 51.30 -4.02
C CYS A 102 0.79 49.92 -4.64
N LEU A 103 1.18 49.74 -5.89
CA LEU A 103 1.04 48.43 -6.59
C LEU A 103 1.87 47.30 -5.92
N PRO A 104 3.17 47.48 -5.64
CA PRO A 104 3.93 46.48 -4.90
C PRO A 104 3.41 46.22 -3.49
N TYR A 105 2.92 47.28 -2.82
CA TYR A 105 2.33 47.14 -1.47
C TYR A 105 1.07 46.28 -1.49
N LEU A 106 0.14 46.52 -2.42
CA LEU A 106 -1.06 45.70 -2.58
C LEU A 106 -0.70 44.25 -2.90
N LYS A 107 0.27 44.00 -3.80
CA LYS A 107 0.73 42.67 -4.10
C LYS A 107 1.33 41.98 -2.87
N MET A 108 2.17 42.69 -2.10
CA MET A 108 2.77 42.16 -0.89
C MET A 108 1.72 41.81 0.18
N MET A 109 0.61 42.58 0.26
CA MET A 109 -0.47 42.28 1.17
C MET A 109 -1.26 41.02 0.75
N ASN A 110 -1.46 40.82 -0.55
CA ASN A 110 -2.06 39.59 -1.09
C ASN A 110 -1.14 38.39 -0.84
N ASP A 111 0.16 38.49 -1.13
CA ASP A 111 1.15 37.43 -0.92
C ASP A 111 1.26 37.04 0.57
N ARG A 112 1.03 37.97 1.51
CA ARG A 112 0.95 37.64 2.94
C ARG A 112 -0.23 36.73 3.27
N THR A 113 -1.40 36.99 2.69
CA THR A 113 -2.60 36.17 2.94
C THR A 113 -2.45 34.78 2.31
N GLU A 114 -1.90 34.72 1.10
CA GLU A 114 -1.62 33.47 0.41
C GLU A 114 -0.54 32.63 1.13
N SER A 115 0.54 33.28 1.60
CA SER A 115 1.58 32.61 2.39
C SER A 115 1.03 32.01 3.70
N ARG A 116 0.11 32.72 4.39
CA ARG A 116 -0.58 32.16 5.56
C ARG A 116 -1.45 30.96 5.21
N ARG A 117 -2.18 31.02 4.09
CA ARG A 117 -2.99 29.89 3.59
C ARG A 117 -2.10 28.69 3.22
N ALA A 118 -1.00 28.94 2.50
CA ALA A 118 -0.04 27.90 2.14
C ALA A 118 0.55 27.23 3.39
N LYS A 119 0.93 28.02 4.40
CA LYS A 119 1.40 27.48 5.69
C LYS A 119 0.34 26.63 6.37
N ALA A 120 -0.90 27.11 6.47
CA ALA A 120 -1.99 26.36 7.09
C ALA A 120 -2.28 25.03 6.36
N ASN A 121 -2.17 25.03 5.02
CA ASN A 121 -2.35 23.81 4.24
C ASN A 121 -1.17 22.85 4.41
N ALA A 122 0.07 23.34 4.46
CA ALA A 122 1.24 22.54 4.78
C ALA A 122 1.13 21.90 6.18
N ASP A 123 0.70 22.66 7.20
CA ASP A 123 0.50 22.17 8.56
C ASP A 123 -0.61 21.09 8.62
N LYS A 124 -1.68 21.26 7.84
CA LYS A 124 -2.73 20.23 7.69
C LYS A 124 -2.18 18.95 7.04
N ALA A 125 -1.42 19.09 5.95
CA ALA A 125 -0.80 17.95 5.27
C ALA A 125 0.16 17.21 6.21
N ILE A 126 0.97 17.92 7.00
CA ILE A 126 1.86 17.34 8.02
C ILE A 126 1.06 16.58 9.08
N THR A 127 -0.04 17.16 9.57
CA THR A 127 -0.87 16.53 10.59
C THR A 127 -1.52 15.25 10.07
N LEU A 128 -2.04 15.28 8.83
CA LEU A 128 -2.60 14.10 8.17
C LEU A 128 -1.53 13.04 7.92
N LEU A 129 -0.37 13.46 7.43
CA LEU A 129 0.77 12.55 7.19
C LEU A 129 1.18 11.82 8.48
N ASN A 130 1.26 12.52 9.60
CA ASN A 130 1.59 11.91 10.89
C ASN A 130 0.52 10.88 11.33
N LYS A 131 -0.77 11.19 11.13
CA LYS A 131 -1.85 10.23 11.40
C LYS A 131 -1.74 8.98 10.51
N VAL A 132 -1.44 9.18 9.22
CA VAL A 132 -1.29 8.07 8.26
C VAL A 132 -0.04 7.25 8.59
N LYS A 133 1.07 7.88 9.00
CA LYS A 133 2.28 7.18 9.46
C LYS A 133 2.01 6.28 10.67
N ILE A 134 1.24 6.75 11.64
CA ILE A 134 0.85 5.92 12.80
C ILE A 134 0.03 4.71 12.34
N LYS A 135 -0.95 4.92 11.44
CA LYS A 135 -1.74 3.82 10.86
C LYS A 135 -0.86 2.82 10.11
N TYR A 136 0.12 3.31 9.35
CA TYR A 136 1.08 2.48 8.62
C TYR A 136 1.85 1.57 9.56
N VAL A 137 2.44 2.13 10.63
CA VAL A 137 3.21 1.35 11.62
C VAL A 137 2.33 0.29 12.29
N ASN A 138 1.12 0.68 12.74
CA ASN A 138 0.21 -0.26 13.39
C ASN A 138 -0.20 -1.41 12.45
N MET A 139 -0.46 -1.10 11.17
CA MET A 139 -0.84 -2.12 10.19
C MET A 139 0.35 -2.99 9.79
N THR A 140 1.55 -2.43 9.66
CA THR A 140 2.78 -3.19 9.40
C THR A 140 3.02 -4.19 10.53
N ASN A 141 2.94 -3.74 11.79
CA ASN A 141 3.08 -4.64 12.93
C ASN A 141 2.02 -5.76 12.95
N ALA A 142 0.79 -5.47 12.53
CA ALA A 142 -0.26 -6.49 12.45
C ALA A 142 -0.01 -7.52 11.35
N VAL A 143 0.51 -7.09 10.20
CA VAL A 143 0.91 -7.99 9.10
C VAL A 143 2.13 -8.81 9.49
N ASP A 144 3.17 -8.18 10.05
CA ASP A 144 4.39 -8.85 10.49
C ASP A 144 4.09 -9.89 11.55
N TYR A 145 3.25 -9.57 12.54
CA TYR A 145 2.79 -10.52 13.55
C TYR A 145 2.07 -11.72 12.94
N ALA A 146 1.19 -11.49 11.97
CA ALA A 146 0.49 -12.59 11.29
C ALA A 146 1.45 -13.45 10.47
N CYS A 147 2.40 -12.83 9.76
CA CYS A 147 3.44 -13.53 9.01
C CYS A 147 4.33 -14.38 9.92
N GLU A 148 4.73 -13.85 11.08
CA GLU A 148 5.50 -14.61 12.09
C GLU A 148 4.69 -15.76 12.69
N LYS A 149 3.42 -15.50 13.05
CA LYS A 149 2.54 -16.53 13.63
C LYS A 149 2.39 -17.74 12.71
N TYR A 150 2.21 -17.52 11.41
CA TYR A 150 1.99 -18.59 10.44
C TYR A 150 3.26 -19.02 9.71
N HIS A 151 4.41 -18.42 10.01
CA HIS A 151 5.71 -18.66 9.36
C HIS A 151 5.65 -18.53 7.83
N VAL A 152 5.03 -17.46 7.35
CA VAL A 152 4.83 -17.11 5.94
C VAL A 152 5.33 -15.71 5.64
N ARG A 153 5.59 -15.41 4.37
CA ARG A 153 6.04 -14.09 3.93
C ARG A 153 4.89 -13.15 3.56
N ASN A 154 3.77 -13.71 3.16
CA ASN A 154 2.60 -12.96 2.71
C ASN A 154 1.33 -13.81 2.73
N GLY A 155 0.18 -13.15 2.55
CA GLY A 155 -1.12 -13.82 2.53
C GLY A 155 -1.32 -14.82 1.40
N LYS A 156 -0.65 -14.64 0.24
CA LYS A 156 -0.71 -15.60 -0.88
C LYS A 156 0.05 -16.90 -0.56
N GLU A 157 1.16 -16.79 0.13
CA GLU A 157 1.92 -17.97 0.56
C GLU A 157 1.12 -18.78 1.59
N LEU A 158 0.44 -18.10 2.52
CA LEU A 158 -0.44 -18.76 3.49
C LEU A 158 -1.59 -19.49 2.77
N GLU A 159 -2.21 -18.87 1.78
CA GLU A 159 -3.26 -19.46 0.96
C GLU A 159 -2.76 -20.71 0.23
N TYR A 160 -1.60 -20.61 -0.44
CA TYR A 160 -0.99 -21.76 -1.13
C TYR A 160 -0.70 -22.94 -0.19
N ILE A 161 -0.11 -22.67 0.99
CA ILE A 161 0.17 -23.72 1.97
C ILE A 161 -1.13 -24.35 2.48
N TRP A 162 -2.17 -23.54 2.66
CA TRP A 162 -3.50 -24.01 3.04
C TRP A 162 -4.13 -24.93 1.98
N GLU A 163 -4.04 -24.57 0.71
CA GLU A 163 -4.50 -25.41 -0.41
C GLU A 163 -3.76 -26.75 -0.43
N CYS A 164 -2.43 -26.73 -0.29
CA CYS A 164 -1.63 -27.95 -0.20
C CYS A 164 -2.03 -28.84 0.99
N TYR A 165 -2.33 -28.23 2.15
CA TYR A 165 -2.81 -28.95 3.31
C TYR A 165 -4.16 -29.60 3.05
N MET A 166 -5.13 -28.88 2.50
CA MET A 166 -6.46 -29.40 2.19
C MET A 166 -6.42 -30.53 1.17
N ASP A 167 -5.52 -30.46 0.18
CA ASP A 167 -5.34 -31.54 -0.78
C ASP A 167 -4.71 -32.79 -0.12
N ALA A 168 -3.77 -32.62 0.80
CA ALA A 168 -3.21 -33.71 1.57
C ALA A 168 -4.25 -34.40 2.47
N VAL A 169 -5.12 -33.61 3.14
CA VAL A 169 -6.23 -34.14 3.93
C VAL A 169 -7.18 -34.98 3.07
N LYS A 170 -7.60 -34.45 1.89
CA LYS A 170 -8.45 -35.19 0.95
C LYS A 170 -7.81 -36.49 0.44
N GLN A 171 -6.51 -36.45 0.18
CA GLN A 171 -5.79 -37.68 -0.22
C GLN A 171 -5.75 -38.71 0.90
N LYS A 172 -5.54 -38.25 2.14
CA LYS A 172 -5.56 -39.13 3.31
C LYS A 172 -6.95 -39.77 3.50
N GLU A 173 -8.03 -38.98 3.44
CA GLU A 173 -9.39 -39.50 3.52
C GLU A 173 -9.69 -40.53 2.43
N LYS A 174 -9.29 -40.27 1.18
CA LYS A 174 -9.44 -41.24 0.08
C LYS A 174 -8.63 -42.52 0.33
N PHE A 175 -7.42 -42.40 0.87
CA PHE A 175 -6.61 -43.54 1.21
C PHE A 175 -7.27 -44.39 2.31
N GLU A 176 -7.80 -43.77 3.35
CA GLU A 176 -8.53 -44.44 4.43
C GLU A 176 -9.78 -45.15 3.90
N GLN A 177 -10.60 -44.46 3.07
CA GLN A 177 -11.77 -45.05 2.41
C GLN A 177 -11.38 -46.25 1.53
N ASN A 178 -10.36 -46.12 0.70
CA ASN A 178 -9.89 -47.23 -0.15
C ASN A 178 -9.40 -48.41 0.69
N SER A 179 -8.73 -48.15 1.83
CA SER A 179 -8.26 -49.20 2.74
C SER A 179 -9.46 -49.93 3.36
N ASP A 180 -10.48 -49.20 3.82
CA ASP A 180 -11.70 -49.78 4.38
C ASP A 180 -12.46 -50.62 3.33
N ASP A 181 -12.53 -50.13 2.09
CA ASP A 181 -13.13 -50.84 0.97
C ASP A 181 -12.39 -52.12 0.66
N ILE A 182 -11.04 -52.10 0.61
CA ILE A 182 -10.21 -53.29 0.42
C ILE A 182 -10.45 -54.30 1.51
N ASP A 183 -10.50 -53.91 2.77
CA ASP A 183 -10.77 -54.76 3.90
C ASP A 183 -12.17 -55.38 3.83
N TYR A 184 -13.17 -54.58 3.44
CA TYR A 184 -14.55 -55.03 3.22
C TYR A 184 -14.59 -56.11 2.11
N PHE A 185 -13.98 -55.85 0.95
CA PHE A 185 -14.00 -56.77 -0.17
C PHE A 185 -13.16 -58.05 0.15
N ASN A 186 -12.05 -57.93 0.82
CA ASN A 186 -11.22 -59.06 1.26
C ASN A 186 -12.08 -59.95 2.23
N ASN A 187 -12.72 -59.39 3.21
CA ASN A 187 -13.57 -60.10 4.16
C ASN A 187 -14.75 -60.76 3.48
N ARG A 188 -15.35 -60.10 2.48
CA ARG A 188 -16.42 -60.66 1.67
C ARG A 188 -15.92 -61.84 0.84
N MET A 189 -14.77 -61.71 0.16
CA MET A 189 -14.18 -62.75 -0.64
C MET A 189 -13.80 -63.99 0.21
N ILE A 190 -13.23 -63.78 1.42
CA ILE A 190 -12.99 -64.88 2.39
C ILE A 190 -14.26 -65.62 2.71
N ARG A 191 -15.37 -64.94 2.96
CA ARG A 191 -16.68 -65.54 3.27
C ARG A 191 -17.21 -66.38 2.09
N GLU A 192 -17.16 -65.83 0.87
CA GLU A 192 -17.62 -66.51 -0.34
C GLU A 192 -16.77 -67.77 -0.62
N LEU A 193 -15.42 -67.63 -0.55
CA LEU A 193 -14.50 -68.76 -0.76
C LEU A 193 -14.63 -69.86 0.33
N SER A 194 -14.93 -69.49 1.55
CA SER A 194 -15.17 -70.42 2.65
C SER A 194 -16.42 -71.30 2.39
N ALA A 195 -17.41 -70.81 1.65
CA ALA A 195 -18.58 -71.60 1.26
C ALA A 195 -18.24 -72.77 0.33
N TYR A 196 -17.15 -72.67 -0.41
CA TYR A 196 -16.64 -73.76 -1.29
C TYR A 196 -15.71 -74.73 -0.58
N ARG A 197 -15.61 -74.69 0.77
CA ARG A 197 -14.79 -75.60 1.60
C ARG A 197 -13.29 -75.61 1.23
N LEU A 198 -12.75 -74.47 0.74
CA LEU A 198 -11.34 -74.31 0.47
C LEU A 198 -10.55 -74.28 1.79
N TYR A 199 -9.48 -75.04 1.87
CA TYR A 199 -8.57 -75.00 3.00
C TYR A 199 -7.84 -73.64 2.99
N ASP A 200 -7.94 -72.88 4.05
CA ASP A 200 -7.42 -71.52 4.23
C ASP A 200 -7.72 -70.56 3.06
N SER A 201 -8.94 -70.07 3.05
CA SER A 201 -9.43 -69.10 2.04
C SER A 201 -8.58 -67.83 1.93
N ARG A 202 -7.79 -67.47 2.94
CA ARG A 202 -6.97 -66.25 2.94
C ARG A 202 -5.79 -66.32 1.98
N VAL A 203 -5.27 -67.52 1.76
CA VAL A 203 -4.13 -67.73 0.83
C VAL A 203 -4.51 -67.42 -0.62
N TRP A 204 -5.79 -67.50 -0.94
CA TRP A 204 -6.29 -67.26 -2.30
C TRP A 204 -6.58 -65.79 -2.61
N ILE A 205 -6.56 -64.87 -1.63
CA ILE A 205 -6.81 -63.44 -1.86
C ILE A 205 -5.78 -62.84 -2.82
N PRO A 206 -4.45 -62.98 -2.61
CA PRO A 206 -3.46 -62.43 -3.52
C PRO A 206 -3.42 -63.15 -4.90
N GLN A 207 -4.04 -64.31 -4.99
CA GLN A 207 -4.10 -65.12 -6.21
C GLN A 207 -5.48 -65.10 -6.85
N ALA A 208 -6.37 -64.22 -6.44
CA ALA A 208 -7.74 -64.15 -6.94
C ALA A 208 -7.83 -63.94 -8.46
N ALA A 209 -6.86 -63.23 -9.05
CA ALA A 209 -6.78 -63.04 -10.49
C ALA A 209 -6.60 -64.39 -11.20
N ALA A 210 -5.81 -65.32 -10.67
CA ALA A 210 -5.59 -66.64 -11.23
C ALA A 210 -6.85 -67.55 -11.19
N LEU A 211 -7.79 -67.28 -10.31
CA LEU A 211 -9.10 -67.99 -10.30
C LEU A 211 -9.96 -67.60 -11.51
N ILE A 212 -9.73 -66.47 -12.11
CA ILE A 212 -10.47 -65.92 -13.25
C ILE A 212 -9.70 -66.14 -14.56
N ASP A 213 -8.37 -66.00 -14.57
CA ASP A 213 -7.51 -66.16 -15.74
C ASP A 213 -6.86 -67.56 -15.76
N HIS A 214 -7.27 -68.36 -16.75
CA HIS A 214 -6.76 -69.74 -16.90
C HIS A 214 -5.22 -69.80 -17.17
N LYS A 215 -4.64 -68.72 -17.75
CA LYS A 215 -3.18 -68.68 -18.01
C LYS A 215 -2.40 -68.50 -16.71
N GLU A 216 -2.83 -67.60 -15.84
CA GLU A 216 -2.23 -67.42 -14.52
C GLU A 216 -2.40 -68.64 -13.64
N MET A 217 -3.52 -69.39 -13.75
CA MET A 217 -3.73 -70.64 -13.03
C MET A 217 -2.76 -71.72 -13.46
N VAL A 218 -2.47 -71.86 -14.77
CA VAL A 218 -1.49 -72.83 -15.30
C VAL A 218 -0.09 -72.51 -14.84
N GLU A 219 0.26 -71.17 -14.77
CA GLU A 219 1.58 -70.73 -14.33
C GLU A 219 1.81 -71.02 -12.84
N ILE A 220 0.79 -70.79 -12.01
CA ILE A 220 0.83 -71.07 -10.57
C ILE A 220 0.94 -72.59 -10.34
N THR A 221 0.19 -73.41 -11.11
CA THR A 221 0.22 -74.86 -10.98
C THR A 221 1.56 -75.42 -11.46
N HIS A 222 2.25 -74.76 -12.34
CA HIS A 222 3.59 -75.19 -12.83
C HIS A 222 4.70 -74.81 -11.81
N ASN A 223 4.50 -73.82 -11.01
CA ASN A 223 5.44 -73.30 -9.99
C ASN A 223 5.22 -73.89 -8.58
N LEU A 224 4.21 -74.72 -8.38
CA LEU A 224 3.94 -75.52 -7.19
C LEU A 224 4.53 -76.94 -7.32
#